data_4373305921046a2813ba3f5de570c3c1
#
_entry.id   4373305921046a2813ba3f5de570c3c1
#
_cell.length_a   1.000
_cell.length_b   1.000
_cell.length_c   1.000
_cell.angle_alpha   90.00
_cell.angle_beta   90.00
_cell.angle_gamma   90.00
#
_symmetry.space_group_name_H-M   'P 1'
#
loop_
_entity.id
_entity.type
_entity.pdbx_description
1 polymer ?
#
loop_
_entity_poly.entity_id
_entity_poly.type
_entity_poly.pdbx_seq_one_letter_code
_entity_poly.pdbx_strand_id
1 'polypeptide(L)'
;MGLFDFLRELFSSPASSEELVKERWIAFDDGTYRDMLRDYDEMAWRVGVGWFESWFQGLEKRTAQSLGRRLAHAAVEHEEYRMGLGGSSIPSGRDPASWSRTIMHWETSGLGRFRLLEDGDETRIVVELPASGPICSGLIAAAWEKATGKRHRFLWSESAGDGLVITLTQDDAQVPRPKPLSPSWNDQGPAADVMPETNDEIWLDLRADSPGHWSIMNERRMFVLLDLILRFEEYCIPYLDGNCGVRFEDYSWDGLDEKRSAWWTAAADSARERFVSEGHHVLVREHSDWASIAHRHLSYHGLGRIESTKQTDEHGGVSITFSTVFHPAIVSGVLLGCWERAYGRNGRSLAAFVEGRTTLELRSSREIAS
;
A
#
# COMPACT_ATOMS: atom_id res chain seq x y z
N MET A 1 -29.87 7.50 -23.02
CA MET A 1 -30.22 6.54 -21.95
C MET A 1 -31.62 6.03 -22.27
N GLY A 2 -31.73 4.77 -22.68
CA GLY A 2 -33.00 4.20 -23.15
C GLY A 2 -33.84 3.75 -21.95
N LEU A 3 -35.18 3.67 -22.18
CA LEU A 3 -36.17 3.17 -21.20
C LEU A 3 -35.77 1.79 -20.62
N PHE A 4 -35.05 0.97 -21.40
CA PHE A 4 -34.54 -0.32 -20.99
C PHE A 4 -33.40 -0.22 -19.99
N ASP A 5 -32.52 0.78 -20.10
CA ASP A 5 -31.43 1.00 -19.15
C ASP A 5 -31.99 1.50 -17.80
N PHE A 6 -32.97 2.39 -17.84
CA PHE A 6 -33.71 2.88 -16.67
C PHE A 6 -34.47 1.76 -15.93
N LEU A 7 -35.12 0.85 -16.68
CA LEU A 7 -35.79 -0.29 -16.07
C LEU A 7 -34.82 -1.32 -15.49
N ARG A 8 -33.64 -1.49 -16.10
CA ARG A 8 -32.58 -2.36 -15.58
C ARG A 8 -31.99 -1.83 -14.28
N GLU A 9 -31.77 -0.53 -14.14
CA GLU A 9 -31.40 0.13 -12.88
C GLU A 9 -32.47 0.01 -11.78
N LEU A 10 -33.76 0.08 -12.14
CA LEU A 10 -34.88 -0.03 -11.19
C LEU A 10 -35.09 -1.45 -10.64
N PHE A 11 -34.66 -2.49 -11.37
CA PHE A 11 -34.85 -3.90 -10.99
C PHE A 11 -33.55 -4.63 -10.67
N SER A 12 -32.36 -3.98 -10.76
CA SER A 12 -31.13 -4.55 -10.26
C SER A 12 -31.14 -4.44 -8.74
N SER A 13 -31.00 -5.56 -8.07
CA SER A 13 -30.63 -5.55 -6.64
C SER A 13 -29.36 -4.70 -6.46
N PRO A 14 -29.26 -3.92 -5.39
CA PRO A 14 -28.01 -3.18 -5.12
C PRO A 14 -26.83 -4.17 -5.16
N ALA A 15 -25.77 -3.80 -5.86
CA ALA A 15 -24.55 -4.63 -5.98
C ALA A 15 -24.07 -5.02 -4.57
N SER A 16 -23.70 -6.27 -4.40
CA SER A 16 -23.11 -6.72 -3.14
C SER A 16 -21.79 -6.02 -2.88
N SER A 17 -21.38 -5.95 -1.61
CA SER A 17 -20.07 -5.37 -1.26
C SER A 17 -18.91 -6.10 -1.97
N GLU A 18 -19.03 -7.39 -2.23
CA GLU A 18 -18.07 -8.19 -2.99
C GLU A 18 -18.00 -7.76 -4.46
N GLU A 19 -19.15 -7.58 -5.11
CA GLU A 19 -19.21 -7.10 -6.50
C GLU A 19 -18.59 -5.70 -6.61
N LEU A 20 -18.88 -4.79 -5.69
CA LEU A 20 -18.31 -3.44 -5.68
C LEU A 20 -16.78 -3.45 -5.56
N VAL A 21 -16.20 -4.36 -4.75
CA VAL A 21 -14.74 -4.51 -4.63
C VAL A 21 -14.16 -5.00 -5.96
N LYS A 22 -14.75 -6.03 -6.58
CA LYS A 22 -14.29 -6.62 -7.85
C LYS A 22 -14.40 -5.66 -9.02
N GLU A 23 -15.51 -4.93 -9.13
CA GLU A 23 -15.73 -3.95 -10.21
C GLU A 23 -14.78 -2.76 -10.13
N ARG A 24 -14.38 -2.41 -8.91
CA ARG A 24 -13.53 -1.25 -8.69
C ARG A 24 -12.05 -1.54 -8.84
N TRP A 25 -11.58 -2.62 -8.22
CA TRP A 25 -10.16 -2.96 -8.15
C TRP A 25 -9.80 -4.02 -9.16
N ILE A 26 -9.15 -3.62 -10.24
CA ILE A 26 -8.75 -4.51 -11.32
C ILE A 26 -7.28 -4.84 -11.21
N ALA A 27 -6.94 -6.12 -11.31
CA ALA A 27 -5.56 -6.56 -11.49
C ALA A 27 -5.14 -6.40 -12.94
N PHE A 28 -3.87 -6.09 -13.14
CA PHE A 28 -3.26 -5.93 -14.45
C PHE A 28 -2.12 -6.93 -14.65
N ASP A 29 -1.81 -7.23 -15.90
CA ASP A 29 -0.79 -8.18 -16.29
C ASP A 29 0.64 -7.74 -15.94
N ASP A 30 0.81 -6.48 -15.52
CA ASP A 30 2.05 -5.94 -14.94
C ASP A 30 2.20 -6.25 -13.43
N GLY A 31 1.27 -7.01 -12.85
CA GLY A 31 1.27 -7.37 -11.43
C GLY A 31 0.87 -6.25 -10.49
N THR A 32 0.08 -5.28 -10.96
CA THR A 32 -0.46 -4.19 -10.14
C THR A 32 -1.99 -4.27 -10.02
N TYR A 33 -2.54 -3.57 -9.03
CA TYR A 33 -3.97 -3.25 -8.96
C TYR A 33 -4.19 -1.77 -9.20
N ARG A 34 -5.32 -1.43 -9.84
CA ARG A 34 -5.71 -0.04 -10.11
C ARG A 34 -7.20 0.16 -9.84
N ASP A 35 -7.55 1.39 -9.43
CA ASP A 35 -8.92 1.81 -9.20
C ASP A 35 -9.56 2.27 -10.52
N MET A 36 -10.42 1.45 -11.11
CA MET A 36 -11.06 1.72 -12.40
C MET A 36 -12.08 2.87 -12.40
N LEU A 37 -12.50 3.33 -11.22
CA LEU A 37 -13.41 4.47 -11.13
C LEU A 37 -12.68 5.83 -11.05
N ARG A 38 -11.37 5.83 -11.30
CA ARG A 38 -10.53 7.03 -11.25
C ARG A 38 -9.90 7.34 -12.59
N ASP A 39 -9.77 8.65 -12.88
CA ASP A 39 -9.22 9.15 -14.13
C ASP A 39 -7.67 9.16 -14.14
N TYR A 40 -7.02 8.71 -13.07
CA TYR A 40 -5.57 8.64 -12.98
C TYR A 40 -5.08 7.24 -12.59
N ASP A 41 -3.98 6.87 -13.21
CA ASP A 41 -3.37 5.57 -13.09
C ASP A 41 -2.45 5.52 -11.86
N GLU A 42 -2.88 4.86 -10.81
CA GLU A 42 -2.13 4.73 -9.58
C GLU A 42 -2.09 3.27 -9.11
N MET A 43 -0.88 2.79 -8.85
CA MET A 43 -0.67 1.43 -8.36
C MET A 43 -1.15 1.28 -6.92
N ALA A 44 -1.80 0.14 -6.65
CA ALA A 44 -2.29 -0.22 -5.34
C ALA A 44 -1.72 -1.57 -4.87
N TRP A 45 -1.29 -1.60 -3.63
CA TRP A 45 -0.86 -2.81 -2.93
C TRP A 45 -2.04 -3.43 -2.19
N ARG A 46 -2.43 -4.64 -2.57
CA ARG A 46 -3.43 -5.45 -1.87
C ARG A 46 -2.77 -6.19 -0.71
N VAL A 47 -2.83 -5.62 0.47
CA VAL A 47 -2.12 -6.12 1.65
C VAL A 47 -3.07 -6.67 2.70
N GLY A 48 -2.64 -7.67 3.45
CA GLY A 48 -3.31 -8.09 4.69
C GLY A 48 -3.20 -7.00 5.75
N VAL A 49 -4.31 -6.68 6.43
CA VAL A 49 -4.31 -5.65 7.49
C VAL A 49 -3.28 -5.99 8.58
N GLY A 50 -3.27 -7.22 9.07
CA GLY A 50 -2.29 -7.67 10.06
C GLY A 50 -0.85 -7.72 9.52
N TRP A 51 -0.68 -7.97 8.20
CA TRP A 51 0.63 -7.89 7.56
C TRP A 51 1.17 -6.47 7.53
N PHE A 52 0.35 -5.52 7.11
CA PHE A 52 0.70 -4.10 7.08
C PHE A 52 1.05 -3.57 8.46
N GLU A 53 0.25 -3.90 9.46
CA GLU A 53 0.49 -3.46 10.83
C GLU A 53 1.80 -4.03 11.39
N SER A 54 2.09 -5.31 11.16
CA SER A 54 3.35 -5.93 11.58
C SER A 54 4.56 -5.31 10.85
N TRP A 55 4.43 -5.01 9.56
CA TRP A 55 5.43 -4.30 8.78
C TRP A 55 5.67 -2.89 9.34
N PHE A 56 4.59 -2.16 9.63
CA PHE A 56 4.64 -0.82 10.19
C PHE A 56 5.31 -0.79 11.57
N GLN A 57 4.93 -1.68 12.47
CA GLN A 57 5.56 -1.83 13.79
C GLN A 57 7.05 -2.22 13.67
N GLY A 58 7.38 -3.09 12.72
CA GLY A 58 8.76 -3.44 12.39
C GLY A 58 9.57 -2.24 11.91
N LEU A 59 8.97 -1.34 11.13
CA LEU A 59 9.59 -0.09 10.68
C LEU A 59 9.80 0.88 11.86
N GLU A 60 8.81 1.07 12.74
CA GLU A 60 8.95 1.86 13.97
C GLU A 60 10.10 1.37 14.86
N LYS A 61 10.19 0.05 15.04
CA LYS A 61 11.26 -0.59 15.82
C LYS A 61 12.64 -0.30 15.23
N ARG A 62 12.80 -0.36 13.91
CA ARG A 62 14.09 -0.14 13.23
C ARG A 62 14.50 1.31 13.19
N THR A 63 13.55 2.19 13.03
CA THR A 63 13.80 3.64 13.05
C THR A 63 13.87 4.21 14.47
N ALA A 64 13.52 3.42 15.49
CA ALA A 64 13.39 3.86 16.89
C ALA A 64 12.46 5.09 17.05
N GLN A 65 11.42 5.20 16.20
CA GLN A 65 10.50 6.33 16.17
C GLN A 65 9.06 5.85 16.15
N SER A 66 8.16 6.63 16.78
CA SER A 66 6.73 6.47 16.58
C SER A 66 6.32 7.16 15.27
N LEU A 67 5.83 6.38 14.33
CA LEU A 67 5.54 6.84 12.96
C LEU A 67 4.03 7.07 12.70
N GLY A 68 3.16 6.71 13.64
CA GLY A 68 1.72 6.79 13.44
C GLY A 68 1.23 8.18 13.04
N ARG A 69 1.78 9.23 13.66
CA ARG A 69 1.43 10.62 13.31
C ARG A 69 1.90 10.99 11.91
N ARG A 70 3.07 10.51 11.48
CA ARG A 70 3.60 10.76 10.13
C ARG A 70 2.79 10.05 9.06
N LEU A 71 2.40 8.81 9.31
CA LEU A 71 1.50 8.06 8.41
C LEU A 71 0.14 8.77 8.29
N ALA A 72 -0.40 9.29 9.39
CA ALA A 72 -1.65 10.03 9.37
C ALA A 72 -1.53 11.34 8.54
N HIS A 73 -0.44 12.10 8.69
CA HIS A 73 -0.21 13.29 7.85
C HIS A 73 0.03 12.94 6.39
N ALA A 74 0.73 11.85 6.09
CA ALA A 74 0.86 11.34 4.74
C ALA A 74 -0.50 11.01 4.12
N ALA A 75 -1.41 10.43 4.90
CA ALA A 75 -2.77 10.14 4.45
C ALA A 75 -3.61 11.41 4.23
N VAL A 76 -3.43 12.47 5.05
CA VAL A 76 -4.04 13.79 4.78
C VAL A 76 -3.58 14.31 3.43
N GLU A 77 -2.27 14.39 3.23
CA GLU A 77 -1.68 14.96 2.01
C GLU A 77 -2.02 14.14 0.76
N HIS A 78 -2.04 12.81 0.90
CA HIS A 78 -2.46 11.90 -0.14
C HIS A 78 -3.92 12.17 -0.58
N GLU A 79 -4.85 12.25 0.36
CA GLU A 79 -6.27 12.45 0.02
C GLU A 79 -6.53 13.88 -0.52
N GLU A 80 -5.86 14.90 0.02
CA GLU A 80 -5.89 16.25 -0.52
C GLU A 80 -5.38 16.30 -1.97
N TYR A 81 -4.26 15.64 -2.25
CA TYR A 81 -3.69 15.57 -3.60
C TYR A 81 -4.66 14.91 -4.57
N ARG A 82 -5.21 13.76 -4.20
CA ARG A 82 -6.18 13.02 -5.00
C ARG A 82 -7.45 13.83 -5.29
N MET A 83 -8.00 14.52 -4.30
CA MET A 83 -9.15 15.41 -4.50
C MET A 83 -8.82 16.61 -5.39
N GLY A 84 -7.54 16.98 -5.50
CA GLY A 84 -7.04 18.06 -6.35
C GLY A 84 -6.88 17.69 -7.82
N LEU A 85 -6.71 16.40 -8.15
CA LEU A 85 -6.48 15.93 -9.53
C LEU A 85 -7.74 15.99 -10.43
N GLY A 86 -8.92 16.17 -9.85
CA GLY A 86 -10.19 16.09 -10.57
C GLY A 86 -10.69 14.64 -10.68
N GLY A 87 -11.87 14.45 -11.31
CA GLY A 87 -12.49 13.11 -11.44
C GLY A 87 -13.04 12.50 -10.14
N SER A 88 -12.47 12.86 -9.01
CA SER A 88 -12.98 12.47 -7.69
C SER A 88 -14.16 13.34 -7.31
N SER A 89 -15.21 12.73 -6.73
CA SER A 89 -16.26 13.53 -6.12
C SER A 89 -15.67 14.28 -4.93
N ILE A 90 -15.86 15.60 -4.95
CA ILE A 90 -15.46 16.43 -3.83
C ILE A 90 -16.45 16.23 -2.69
N PRO A 91 -16.02 15.84 -1.49
CA PRO A 91 -16.89 15.78 -0.32
C PRO A 91 -17.59 17.12 -0.10
N SER A 92 -18.89 17.07 0.20
CA SER A 92 -19.66 18.27 0.49
C SER A 92 -20.68 17.98 1.59
N GLY A 93 -20.87 18.97 2.47
CA GLY A 93 -21.72 18.82 3.66
C GLY A 93 -20.99 18.17 4.83
N ARG A 94 -21.64 18.20 6.00
CA ARG A 94 -21.06 17.81 7.30
C ARG A 94 -21.40 16.37 7.72
N ASP A 95 -21.84 15.54 6.80
CA ASP A 95 -22.11 14.12 7.07
C ASP A 95 -21.33 13.25 6.08
N PRO A 96 -20.37 12.44 6.52
CA PRO A 96 -19.66 11.49 5.66
C PRO A 96 -20.58 10.57 4.85
N ALA A 97 -21.76 10.22 5.36
CA ALA A 97 -22.72 9.40 4.64
C ALA A 97 -23.20 10.05 3.31
N SER A 98 -23.09 11.37 3.18
CA SER A 98 -23.39 12.10 1.93
C SER A 98 -22.25 12.07 0.90
N TRP A 99 -21.04 11.63 1.26
CA TRP A 99 -19.86 11.60 0.40
C TRP A 99 -19.77 10.29 -0.40
N SER A 100 -20.82 9.89 -1.06
CA SER A 100 -21.03 8.55 -1.60
C SER A 100 -19.83 7.95 -2.34
N ARG A 101 -19.21 8.69 -3.26
CA ARG A 101 -18.03 8.18 -4.01
C ARG A 101 -16.77 8.08 -3.15
N THR A 102 -16.55 9.02 -2.25
CA THR A 102 -15.39 9.00 -1.33
C THR A 102 -15.53 7.84 -0.35
N ILE A 103 -16.69 7.71 0.27
CA ILE A 103 -16.98 6.60 1.19
C ILE A 103 -16.89 5.24 0.47
N MET A 104 -17.48 5.11 -0.72
CA MET A 104 -17.39 3.88 -1.52
C MET A 104 -15.92 3.52 -1.82
N HIS A 105 -15.08 4.52 -2.11
CA HIS A 105 -13.66 4.26 -2.31
C HIS A 105 -13.00 3.69 -1.06
N TRP A 106 -13.20 4.31 0.09
CA TRP A 106 -12.59 3.85 1.34
C TRP A 106 -13.13 2.48 1.78
N GLU A 107 -14.43 2.25 1.61
CA GLU A 107 -15.06 0.97 1.90
C GLU A 107 -14.56 -0.16 0.97
N THR A 108 -14.49 0.08 -0.33
CA THR A 108 -13.94 -0.91 -1.27
C THR A 108 -12.43 -1.10 -1.12
N SER A 109 -11.72 -0.10 -0.58
CA SER A 109 -10.31 -0.23 -0.18
C SER A 109 -10.13 -1.03 1.13
N GLY A 110 -11.20 -1.42 1.82
CA GLY A 110 -11.12 -2.22 3.05
C GLY A 110 -10.80 -1.42 4.32
N LEU A 111 -10.95 -0.09 4.29
CA LEU A 111 -10.48 0.80 5.36
C LEU A 111 -11.42 0.89 6.57
N GLY A 112 -12.62 0.32 6.49
CA GLY A 112 -13.64 0.38 7.53
C GLY A 112 -14.83 1.26 7.11
N ARG A 113 -15.81 1.38 8.01
CA ARG A 113 -17.04 2.13 7.78
C ARG A 113 -17.04 3.42 8.59
N PHE A 114 -17.22 4.54 7.92
CA PHE A 114 -17.15 5.89 8.50
C PHE A 114 -18.54 6.44 8.79
N ARG A 115 -18.78 6.88 10.02
CA ARG A 115 -20.07 7.48 10.43
C ARG A 115 -19.84 8.72 11.29
N LEU A 116 -20.66 9.75 11.08
CA LEU A 116 -20.73 10.89 11.99
C LEU A 116 -21.32 10.42 13.33
N LEU A 117 -20.63 10.72 14.42
CA LEU A 117 -21.10 10.47 15.77
C LEU A 117 -21.69 11.74 16.39
N GLU A 118 -20.96 12.85 16.23
CA GLU A 118 -21.35 14.14 16.81
C GLU A 118 -20.78 15.27 15.93
N ASP A 119 -21.60 16.32 15.74
CA ASP A 119 -21.19 17.54 15.02
C ASP A 119 -21.50 18.76 15.92
N GLY A 120 -20.43 19.46 16.35
CA GLY A 120 -20.50 20.58 17.27
C GLY A 120 -19.23 21.44 17.20
N ASP A 121 -18.81 21.98 18.35
CA ASP A 121 -17.52 22.68 18.49
C ASP A 121 -16.34 21.74 18.18
N GLU A 122 -16.49 20.49 18.59
CA GLU A 122 -15.66 19.37 18.15
C GLU A 122 -16.52 18.42 17.33
N THR A 123 -16.03 17.98 16.19
CA THR A 123 -16.69 16.97 15.38
C THR A 123 -16.10 15.61 15.70
N ARG A 124 -16.94 14.61 15.93
CA ARG A 124 -16.54 13.24 16.20
C ARG A 124 -17.04 12.30 15.11
N ILE A 125 -16.14 11.54 14.55
CA ILE A 125 -16.41 10.53 13.52
C ILE A 125 -15.94 9.19 14.04
N VAL A 126 -16.79 8.19 13.98
CA VAL A 126 -16.43 6.82 14.32
C VAL A 126 -16.10 6.06 13.03
N VAL A 127 -15.03 5.28 13.08
CA VAL A 127 -14.70 4.27 12.07
C VAL A 127 -14.92 2.90 12.70
N GLU A 128 -15.89 2.18 12.16
CA GLU A 128 -16.16 0.79 12.55
C GLU A 128 -15.17 -0.12 11.82
N LEU A 129 -14.55 -1.03 12.55
CA LEU A 129 -13.56 -1.95 12.01
C LEU A 129 -12.47 -1.23 11.16
N PRO A 130 -11.73 -0.26 11.71
CA PRO A 130 -10.67 0.44 10.98
C PRO A 130 -9.58 -0.55 10.55
N ALA A 131 -9.04 -0.39 9.33
CA ALA A 131 -7.87 -1.17 8.90
C ALA A 131 -6.56 -0.60 9.44
N SER A 132 -6.49 0.73 9.56
CA SER A 132 -5.35 1.46 10.13
C SER A 132 -5.83 2.77 10.74
N GLY A 133 -5.63 2.95 12.02
CA GLY A 133 -6.02 4.17 12.71
C GLY A 133 -5.40 5.43 12.11
N PRO A 134 -4.08 5.48 11.88
CA PRO A 134 -3.43 6.62 11.22
C PRO A 134 -4.00 6.92 9.83
N ILE A 135 -4.13 5.92 8.96
CA ILE A 135 -4.64 6.11 7.59
C ILE A 135 -6.06 6.65 7.63
N CYS A 136 -6.98 5.98 8.34
CA CYS A 136 -8.37 6.40 8.46
C CYS A 136 -8.50 7.84 9.00
N SER A 137 -7.68 8.19 10.00
CA SER A 137 -7.70 9.54 10.59
C SER A 137 -7.25 10.62 9.63
N GLY A 138 -6.22 10.35 8.83
CA GLY A 138 -5.74 11.31 7.83
C GLY A 138 -6.72 11.51 6.69
N LEU A 139 -7.28 10.42 6.14
CA LEU A 139 -8.26 10.49 5.06
C LEU A 139 -9.51 11.30 5.46
N ILE A 140 -10.08 11.01 6.64
CA ILE A 140 -11.26 11.73 7.12
C ILE A 140 -10.97 13.20 7.40
N ALA A 141 -9.78 13.53 7.94
CA ALA A 141 -9.39 14.91 8.18
C ALA A 141 -9.34 15.70 6.86
N ALA A 142 -8.68 15.18 5.83
CA ALA A 142 -8.61 15.81 4.51
C ALA A 142 -9.99 16.00 3.86
N ALA A 143 -10.82 14.96 3.89
CA ALA A 143 -12.16 15.02 3.31
C ALA A 143 -13.08 15.99 4.07
N TRP A 144 -13.00 16.03 5.40
CA TRP A 144 -13.74 16.97 6.23
C TRP A 144 -13.33 18.41 5.97
N GLU A 145 -12.03 18.68 5.88
CA GLU A 145 -11.51 20.02 5.53
C GLU A 145 -11.99 20.47 4.16
N LYS A 146 -12.00 19.54 3.19
CA LYS A 146 -12.52 19.83 1.86
C LYS A 146 -14.02 20.13 1.87
N ALA A 147 -14.79 19.34 2.63
CA ALA A 147 -16.25 19.50 2.74
C ALA A 147 -16.68 20.78 3.44
N THR A 148 -15.91 21.22 4.45
CA THR A 148 -16.23 22.40 5.27
C THR A 148 -15.52 23.68 4.83
N GLY A 149 -14.46 23.57 4.02
CA GLY A 149 -13.59 24.67 3.62
C GLY A 149 -12.74 25.23 4.76
N LYS A 150 -12.57 24.50 5.86
CA LYS A 150 -11.84 24.92 7.06
C LYS A 150 -10.83 23.86 7.47
N ARG A 151 -9.67 24.30 7.96
CA ARG A 151 -8.66 23.41 8.55
C ARG A 151 -9.09 22.89 9.90
N HIS A 152 -8.64 21.64 10.20
CA HIS A 152 -8.91 20.97 11.46
C HIS A 152 -7.66 20.23 11.96
N ARG A 153 -7.42 20.33 13.26
CA ARG A 153 -6.58 19.34 13.95
C ARG A 153 -7.37 18.07 14.14
N PHE A 154 -6.69 16.97 14.10
CA PHE A 154 -7.32 15.67 14.35
C PHE A 154 -6.55 14.87 15.39
N LEU A 155 -7.31 14.17 16.20
CA LEU A 155 -6.85 13.17 17.16
C LEU A 155 -7.67 11.92 16.96
N TRP A 156 -7.12 10.78 17.33
CA TRP A 156 -7.86 9.53 17.32
C TRP A 156 -7.60 8.74 18.59
N SER A 157 -8.58 7.97 18.99
CA SER A 157 -8.54 7.06 20.12
C SER A 157 -9.33 5.80 19.82
N GLU A 158 -8.88 4.68 20.35
CA GLU A 158 -9.64 3.45 20.28
C GLU A 158 -10.96 3.60 21.06
N SER A 159 -12.02 3.00 20.53
CA SER A 159 -13.34 2.95 21.15
C SER A 159 -13.66 1.52 21.57
N ALA A 160 -14.54 1.35 22.55
CA ALA A 160 -15.04 0.03 22.92
C ALA A 160 -15.68 -0.65 21.69
N GLY A 161 -15.31 -1.93 21.44
CA GLY A 161 -15.88 -2.72 20.34
C GLY A 161 -15.18 -2.55 19.00
N ASP A 162 -13.85 -2.55 18.98
CA ASP A 162 -13.00 -2.53 17.78
C ASP A 162 -13.24 -1.33 16.83
N GLY A 163 -13.65 -0.20 17.38
CA GLY A 163 -13.85 1.05 16.67
C GLY A 163 -12.75 2.08 16.93
N LEU A 164 -12.67 3.08 16.05
CA LEU A 164 -11.82 4.23 16.18
C LEU A 164 -12.67 5.49 16.24
N VAL A 165 -12.48 6.35 17.23
CA VAL A 165 -13.10 7.69 17.28
C VAL A 165 -12.07 8.72 16.86
N ILE A 166 -12.41 9.49 15.83
CA ILE A 166 -11.59 10.60 15.33
C ILE A 166 -12.28 11.90 15.74
N THR A 167 -11.55 12.73 16.46
CA THR A 167 -12.01 14.06 16.90
C THR A 167 -11.35 15.12 16.04
N LEU A 168 -12.16 15.96 15.44
CA LEU A 168 -11.75 17.07 14.57
C LEU A 168 -12.08 18.39 15.26
N THR A 169 -11.06 19.23 15.45
CA THR A 169 -11.19 20.57 16.06
C THR A 169 -10.71 21.62 15.07
N GLN A 170 -11.50 22.65 14.81
CA GLN A 170 -11.12 23.70 13.87
C GLN A 170 -9.75 24.32 14.22
N ASP A 171 -8.93 24.57 13.20
CA ASP A 171 -7.61 25.18 13.29
C ASP A 171 -7.44 26.22 12.20
N ASP A 172 -6.67 27.28 12.48
CA ASP A 172 -6.36 28.35 11.54
C ASP A 172 -5.00 28.15 10.86
N ALA A 173 -4.33 26.99 11.08
CA ALA A 173 -3.04 26.70 10.48
C ALA A 173 -3.14 26.65 8.95
N GLN A 174 -2.20 27.32 8.28
CA GLN A 174 -2.06 27.24 6.83
C GLN A 174 -1.09 26.12 6.48
N VAL A 175 -1.55 25.13 5.71
CA VAL A 175 -0.72 24.04 5.21
C VAL A 175 -0.55 24.21 3.70
N PRO A 176 0.67 24.06 3.16
CA PRO A 176 0.90 24.10 1.72
C PRO A 176 0.07 23.06 0.99
N ARG A 177 -0.31 23.34 -0.25
CA ARG A 177 -0.96 22.33 -1.09
C ARG A 177 0.00 21.20 -1.38
N PRO A 178 -0.47 19.94 -1.41
CA PRO A 178 0.35 18.79 -1.74
C PRO A 178 0.89 18.90 -3.17
N LYS A 179 2.15 18.47 -3.33
CA LYS A 179 2.81 18.42 -4.63
C LYS A 179 2.70 17.02 -5.22
N PRO A 180 2.76 16.86 -6.57
CA PRO A 180 2.90 15.56 -7.17
C PRO A 180 4.20 14.90 -6.70
N LEU A 181 4.15 13.63 -6.38
CA LEU A 181 5.30 12.77 -6.14
C LEU A 181 5.41 11.76 -7.27
N SER A 182 6.63 11.48 -7.71
CA SER A 182 6.91 10.45 -8.70
C SER A 182 7.96 9.50 -8.13
N PRO A 183 7.79 8.19 -8.32
CA PRO A 183 8.78 7.22 -7.88
C PRO A 183 10.09 7.39 -8.65
N SER A 184 11.22 7.55 -7.95
CA SER A 184 12.53 7.76 -8.56
C SER A 184 13.06 6.55 -9.35
N TRP A 185 12.47 5.39 -9.14
CA TRP A 185 12.85 4.13 -9.82
C TRP A 185 12.01 3.82 -11.07
N ASN A 186 11.04 4.66 -11.42
CA ASN A 186 10.15 4.47 -12.55
C ASN A 186 9.94 5.79 -13.29
N ASP A 187 10.99 6.24 -13.98
CA ASP A 187 10.95 7.50 -14.73
C ASP A 187 10.08 7.45 -16.02
N GLN A 188 9.69 6.26 -16.44
CA GLN A 188 8.94 6.08 -17.69
C GLN A 188 7.42 6.01 -17.50
N GLY A 189 6.95 6.07 -16.25
CA GLY A 189 5.54 5.86 -15.95
C GLY A 189 5.07 4.41 -16.20
N PRO A 190 3.77 4.12 -16.04
CA PRO A 190 3.23 2.81 -16.36
C PRO A 190 3.38 2.52 -17.86
N ALA A 191 3.67 1.26 -18.18
CA ALA A 191 3.78 0.83 -19.58
C ALA A 191 2.46 1.06 -20.32
N ALA A 192 2.53 1.63 -21.52
CA ALA A 192 1.35 2.04 -22.30
C ALA A 192 0.42 0.88 -22.71
N ASP A 193 0.93 -0.35 -22.71
CA ASP A 193 0.25 -1.55 -23.22
C ASP A 193 -0.18 -2.54 -22.09
N VAL A 194 -0.38 -2.05 -20.88
CA VAL A 194 -0.78 -2.89 -19.74
C VAL A 194 -2.25 -3.26 -19.85
N MET A 195 -2.56 -4.55 -19.79
CA MET A 195 -3.91 -5.07 -19.96
C MET A 195 -4.49 -5.58 -18.65
N PRO A 196 -5.82 -5.41 -18.43
CA PRO A 196 -6.49 -6.04 -17.30
C PRO A 196 -6.30 -7.56 -17.32
N GLU A 197 -5.97 -8.12 -16.18
CA GLU A 197 -5.87 -9.56 -16.02
C GLU A 197 -7.28 -10.18 -16.02
N THR A 198 -7.50 -11.19 -16.85
CA THR A 198 -8.82 -11.83 -17.00
C THR A 198 -9.03 -12.99 -16.02
N ASN A 199 -8.07 -13.23 -15.12
CA ASN A 199 -8.12 -14.35 -14.18
C ASN A 199 -8.91 -14.01 -12.92
N ASP A 200 -10.12 -14.54 -12.80
CA ASP A 200 -10.97 -14.39 -11.61
C ASP A 200 -10.42 -15.10 -10.35
N GLU A 201 -9.40 -15.95 -10.49
CA GLU A 201 -8.78 -16.66 -9.36
C GLU A 201 -8.19 -15.71 -8.31
N ILE A 202 -7.83 -14.49 -8.70
CA ILE A 202 -7.34 -13.46 -7.78
C ILE A 202 -8.38 -13.03 -6.73
N TRP A 203 -9.67 -13.24 -7.02
CA TRP A 203 -10.80 -12.96 -6.16
C TRP A 203 -11.44 -14.22 -5.57
N LEU A 204 -10.79 -15.38 -5.75
CA LEU A 204 -11.26 -16.60 -5.14
C LEU A 204 -11.34 -16.43 -3.62
N ASP A 205 -12.44 -16.89 -3.03
CA ASP A 205 -12.72 -16.75 -1.59
C ASP A 205 -12.81 -15.29 -1.07
N LEU A 206 -13.06 -14.33 -1.96
CA LEU A 206 -13.43 -12.99 -1.51
C LEU A 206 -14.75 -13.05 -0.74
N ARG A 207 -14.76 -12.48 0.46
CA ARG A 207 -15.93 -12.29 1.31
C ARG A 207 -15.96 -10.87 1.84
N ALA A 208 -17.11 -10.22 1.77
CA ALA A 208 -17.32 -8.89 2.32
C ALA A 208 -18.49 -8.94 3.32
N ASP A 209 -18.16 -9.08 4.59
CA ASP A 209 -19.15 -9.22 5.67
C ASP A 209 -19.87 -7.90 5.94
N SER A 210 -19.25 -6.78 5.63
CA SER A 210 -19.82 -5.43 5.73
C SER A 210 -19.06 -4.44 4.85
N PRO A 211 -19.65 -3.27 4.51
CA PRO A 211 -18.94 -2.20 3.84
C PRO A 211 -17.64 -1.85 4.57
N GLY A 212 -16.52 -1.77 3.84
CA GLY A 212 -15.22 -1.45 4.41
C GLY A 212 -14.51 -2.60 5.12
N HIS A 213 -15.11 -3.80 5.15
CA HIS A 213 -14.49 -4.99 5.73
C HIS A 213 -14.64 -6.18 4.79
N TRP A 214 -13.55 -6.55 4.14
CA TRP A 214 -13.51 -7.69 3.25
C TRP A 214 -12.24 -8.51 3.47
N SER A 215 -12.31 -9.79 3.12
CA SER A 215 -11.25 -10.77 3.31
C SER A 215 -11.09 -11.67 2.09
N ILE A 216 -9.91 -12.23 1.93
CA ILE A 216 -9.62 -13.32 0.99
C ILE A 216 -8.98 -14.43 1.81
N MET A 217 -9.49 -15.66 1.68
CA MET A 217 -9.03 -16.82 2.46
C MET A 217 -9.04 -16.56 3.99
N ASN A 218 -10.07 -15.88 4.47
CA ASN A 218 -10.25 -15.45 5.88
C ASN A 218 -9.20 -14.46 6.39
N GLU A 219 -8.35 -13.91 5.55
CA GLU A 219 -7.44 -12.85 5.92
C GLU A 219 -8.02 -11.50 5.48
N ARG A 220 -8.23 -10.60 6.43
CA ARG A 220 -8.69 -9.24 6.14
C ARG A 220 -7.67 -8.51 5.30
N ARG A 221 -8.15 -7.89 4.21
CA ARG A 221 -7.32 -7.17 3.24
C ARG A 221 -7.70 -5.70 3.16
N MET A 222 -6.74 -4.89 2.72
CA MET A 222 -6.95 -3.51 2.31
C MET A 222 -6.10 -3.17 1.10
N PHE A 223 -6.47 -2.10 0.39
CA PHE A 223 -5.63 -1.49 -0.63
C PHE A 223 -4.90 -0.27 -0.07
N VAL A 224 -3.61 -0.20 -0.33
CA VAL A 224 -2.73 0.93 -0.01
C VAL A 224 -2.14 1.46 -1.31
N LEU A 225 -2.39 2.73 -1.61
CA LEU A 225 -1.94 3.35 -2.83
C LEU A 225 -0.45 3.76 -2.75
N LEU A 226 0.25 3.74 -3.88
CA LEU A 226 1.68 4.05 -3.93
C LEU A 226 1.98 5.47 -3.44
N ASP A 227 1.20 6.48 -3.87
CA ASP A 227 1.39 7.87 -3.44
C ASP A 227 1.34 8.02 -1.91
N LEU A 228 0.48 7.25 -1.22
CA LEU A 228 0.45 7.24 0.25
C LEU A 228 1.78 6.76 0.84
N ILE A 229 2.37 5.70 0.29
CA ILE A 229 3.67 5.16 0.75
C ILE A 229 4.79 6.15 0.46
N LEU A 230 4.81 6.79 -0.72
CA LEU A 230 5.79 7.82 -1.07
C LEU A 230 5.72 9.02 -0.12
N ARG A 231 4.53 9.51 0.19
CA ARG A 231 4.36 10.60 1.16
C ARG A 231 4.79 10.20 2.56
N PHE A 232 4.46 8.98 2.96
CA PHE A 232 4.88 8.45 4.26
C PHE A 232 6.41 8.39 4.37
N GLU A 233 7.09 7.95 3.31
CA GLU A 233 8.54 7.99 3.21
C GLU A 233 9.07 9.42 3.38
N GLU A 234 8.53 10.39 2.61
CA GLU A 234 8.94 11.80 2.67
C GLU A 234 8.75 12.41 4.07
N TYR A 235 7.69 12.01 4.79
CA TYR A 235 7.47 12.45 6.17
C TYR A 235 8.44 11.80 7.17
N CYS A 236 9.03 10.66 6.85
CA CYS A 236 9.97 9.97 7.74
C CYS A 236 11.41 10.41 7.55
N ILE A 237 11.88 10.55 6.31
CA ILE A 237 13.27 10.82 5.93
C ILE A 237 13.93 11.96 6.71
N PRO A 238 13.32 13.16 6.90
CA PRO A 238 13.98 14.28 7.56
C PRO A 238 14.45 13.99 9.00
N TYR A 239 13.82 13.01 9.64
CA TYR A 239 14.02 12.69 11.06
C TYR A 239 14.82 11.40 11.27
N LEU A 240 15.33 10.80 10.22
CA LEU A 240 16.14 9.59 10.34
C LEU A 240 17.59 9.95 10.64
N ASP A 241 18.17 9.21 11.59
CA ASP A 241 19.60 9.12 11.75
C ASP A 241 20.12 8.07 10.78
N GLY A 242 21.27 8.29 10.15
CA GLY A 242 21.76 7.52 9.00
C GLY A 242 21.98 6.02 9.21
N ASN A 243 21.73 5.48 10.38
CA ASN A 243 21.96 4.06 10.70
C ASN A 243 20.73 3.46 11.35
N CYS A 244 19.77 2.99 10.53
CA CYS A 244 18.53 2.38 10.99
C CYS A 244 18.59 0.86 10.85
N GLY A 245 18.65 0.15 11.96
CA GLY A 245 18.38 -1.29 12.03
C GLY A 245 19.59 -2.22 12.06
N VAL A 246 19.29 -3.47 12.38
CA VAL A 246 20.27 -4.51 12.73
C VAL A 246 20.99 -5.11 11.50
N ARG A 247 20.42 -4.97 10.30
CA ARG A 247 20.91 -5.61 9.05
C ARG A 247 21.22 -4.59 7.95
N PHE A 248 21.68 -3.41 8.34
CA PHE A 248 21.98 -2.34 7.37
C PHE A 248 22.97 -2.79 6.28
N GLU A 249 23.97 -3.58 6.60
CA GLU A 249 25.00 -4.08 5.67
C GLU A 249 24.46 -5.13 4.67
N ASP A 250 23.30 -5.71 4.94
CA ASP A 250 22.69 -6.70 4.05
C ASP A 250 21.89 -6.08 2.90
N TYR A 251 21.75 -4.75 2.89
CA TYR A 251 21.03 -4.02 1.84
C TYR A 251 21.91 -2.97 1.19
N SER A 252 21.82 -2.85 -0.13
CA SER A 252 22.50 -1.80 -0.89
C SER A 252 21.53 -1.21 -1.91
N TRP A 253 21.50 0.12 -1.96
CA TRP A 253 20.60 0.90 -2.80
C TRP A 253 21.38 1.86 -3.66
N ASP A 254 21.53 1.55 -4.96
CA ASP A 254 22.30 2.37 -5.86
C ASP A 254 21.66 3.75 -6.05
N GLY A 255 22.44 4.81 -5.99
CA GLY A 255 22.02 6.19 -6.23
C GLY A 255 21.17 6.84 -5.14
N LEU A 256 20.89 6.16 -4.00
CA LEU A 256 20.16 6.78 -2.89
C LEU A 256 21.10 7.50 -1.90
N ASP A 257 20.60 8.60 -1.34
CA ASP A 257 21.26 9.25 -0.21
C ASP A 257 21.16 8.40 1.07
N GLU A 258 21.96 8.74 2.08
CA GLU A 258 22.09 7.98 3.33
C GLU A 258 20.74 7.83 4.06
N LYS A 259 19.95 8.90 4.18
CA LYS A 259 18.69 8.88 4.93
C LYS A 259 17.62 8.06 4.22
N ARG A 260 17.50 8.20 2.89
CA ARG A 260 16.60 7.39 2.09
C ARG A 260 16.99 5.92 2.10
N SER A 261 18.28 5.63 1.98
CA SER A 261 18.83 4.28 2.13
C SER A 261 18.51 3.68 3.50
N ALA A 262 18.59 4.47 4.57
CA ALA A 262 18.22 4.03 5.91
C ALA A 262 16.74 3.67 6.02
N TRP A 263 15.84 4.51 5.48
CA TRP A 263 14.40 4.22 5.47
C TRP A 263 14.10 2.97 4.63
N TRP A 264 14.68 2.86 3.43
CA TRP A 264 14.46 1.71 2.54
C TRP A 264 14.96 0.41 3.17
N THR A 265 16.11 0.45 3.85
CA THR A 265 16.64 -0.70 4.59
C THR A 265 15.71 -1.11 5.73
N ALA A 266 15.21 -0.15 6.51
CA ALA A 266 14.29 -0.43 7.59
C ALA A 266 12.96 -1.02 7.07
N ALA A 267 12.42 -0.47 5.97
CA ALA A 267 11.20 -0.95 5.32
C ALA A 267 11.38 -2.35 4.72
N ALA A 268 12.52 -2.60 4.05
CA ALA A 268 12.84 -3.89 3.45
C ALA A 268 13.05 -4.98 4.50
N ASP A 269 13.85 -4.69 5.54
CA ASP A 269 14.09 -5.69 6.58
C ASP A 269 12.85 -5.97 7.42
N SER A 270 11.96 -4.99 7.59
CA SER A 270 10.65 -5.21 8.20
C SER A 270 9.76 -6.13 7.35
N ALA A 271 9.72 -5.93 6.03
CA ALA A 271 9.00 -6.78 5.11
C ALA A 271 9.56 -8.22 5.07
N ARG A 272 10.89 -8.36 5.08
CA ARG A 272 11.58 -9.66 5.16
C ARG A 272 11.24 -10.40 6.45
N GLU A 273 11.36 -9.73 7.60
CA GLU A 273 11.06 -10.34 8.90
C GLU A 273 9.61 -10.81 8.95
N ARG A 274 8.68 -9.97 8.47
CA ARG A 274 7.27 -10.35 8.40
C ARG A 274 7.05 -11.55 7.50
N PHE A 275 7.61 -11.58 6.28
CA PHE A 275 7.51 -12.70 5.37
C PHE A 275 8.03 -14.00 5.99
N VAL A 276 9.22 -13.95 6.60
CA VAL A 276 9.83 -15.13 7.25
C VAL A 276 8.97 -15.63 8.41
N SER A 277 8.36 -14.73 9.19
CA SER A 277 7.50 -15.10 10.33
C SER A 277 6.20 -15.79 9.92
N GLU A 278 5.70 -15.57 8.71
CA GLU A 278 4.51 -16.27 8.18
C GLU A 278 4.75 -17.75 7.88
N GLY A 279 6.00 -18.16 7.80
CA GLY A 279 6.35 -19.57 7.64
C GLY A 279 6.08 -20.13 6.25
N HIS A 280 5.94 -19.30 5.21
CA HIS A 280 5.73 -19.74 3.84
C HIS A 280 6.80 -20.73 3.38
N HIS A 281 6.38 -21.79 2.70
CA HIS A 281 7.30 -22.69 2.03
C HIS A 281 7.72 -22.11 0.69
N VAL A 282 9.02 -21.91 0.52
CA VAL A 282 9.63 -21.46 -0.74
C VAL A 282 10.61 -22.55 -1.20
N LEU A 283 10.41 -23.02 -2.42
CA LEU A 283 11.27 -24.04 -3.03
C LEU A 283 11.83 -23.49 -4.34
N VAL A 284 13.15 -23.40 -4.41
CA VAL A 284 13.89 -23.01 -5.62
C VAL A 284 14.75 -24.20 -6.03
N ARG A 285 14.46 -24.81 -7.18
CA ARG A 285 15.25 -25.89 -7.79
C ARG A 285 16.16 -25.31 -8.86
N GLU A 286 15.63 -24.37 -9.64
CA GLU A 286 16.34 -23.66 -10.68
C GLU A 286 15.94 -22.19 -10.69
N HIS A 287 16.71 -21.33 -11.36
CA HIS A 287 16.47 -19.89 -11.36
C HIS A 287 15.13 -19.49 -12.03
N SER A 288 14.58 -20.31 -12.91
CA SER A 288 13.26 -20.08 -13.53
C SER A 288 12.11 -20.17 -12.52
N ASP A 289 12.27 -20.87 -11.39
CA ASP A 289 11.25 -20.96 -10.34
C ASP A 289 10.92 -19.59 -9.74
N TRP A 290 11.85 -18.65 -9.81
CA TRP A 290 11.64 -17.27 -9.33
C TRP A 290 10.46 -16.56 -10.00
N ALA A 291 10.11 -16.93 -11.24
CA ALA A 291 8.95 -16.38 -11.93
C ALA A 291 7.64 -16.72 -11.17
N SER A 292 7.48 -17.97 -10.78
CA SER A 292 6.30 -18.44 -10.03
C SER A 292 6.29 -17.92 -8.59
N ILE A 293 7.47 -17.82 -7.95
CA ILE A 293 7.62 -17.28 -6.59
C ILE A 293 7.22 -15.79 -6.59
N ALA A 294 7.75 -15.02 -7.53
CA ALA A 294 7.43 -13.60 -7.65
C ALA A 294 5.95 -13.38 -8.01
N HIS A 295 5.37 -14.19 -8.90
CA HIS A 295 3.94 -14.11 -9.18
C HIS A 295 3.10 -14.29 -7.90
N ARG A 296 3.40 -15.30 -7.10
CA ARG A 296 2.67 -15.63 -5.85
C ARG A 296 2.84 -14.54 -4.78
N HIS A 297 4.06 -14.06 -4.58
CA HIS A 297 4.39 -13.19 -3.43
C HIS A 297 4.48 -11.71 -3.80
N LEU A 298 4.51 -11.35 -5.08
CA LEU A 298 4.50 -9.97 -5.54
C LEU A 298 3.25 -9.66 -6.37
N SER A 299 3.10 -10.22 -7.57
CA SER A 299 2.04 -9.85 -8.51
C SER A 299 0.65 -10.08 -7.93
N TYR A 300 0.43 -11.21 -7.23
CA TYR A 300 -0.83 -11.49 -6.53
C TYR A 300 -1.20 -10.41 -5.50
N HIS A 301 -0.22 -9.68 -4.99
CA HIS A 301 -0.40 -8.62 -4.01
C HIS A 301 -0.35 -7.20 -4.60
N GLY A 302 -0.14 -7.05 -5.90
CA GLY A 302 -0.02 -5.73 -6.52
C GLY A 302 1.35 -5.07 -6.34
N LEU A 303 2.38 -5.86 -6.00
CA LEU A 303 3.75 -5.35 -5.77
C LEU A 303 4.59 -5.29 -7.04
N GLY A 304 4.02 -5.67 -8.19
CA GLY A 304 4.68 -5.63 -9.48
C GLY A 304 5.02 -6.99 -10.06
N ARG A 305 5.76 -6.99 -11.17
CA ARG A 305 6.07 -8.18 -11.96
C ARG A 305 7.55 -8.22 -12.36
N ILE A 306 8.11 -9.40 -12.33
CA ILE A 306 9.45 -9.63 -12.86
C ILE A 306 9.42 -9.83 -14.39
N GLU A 307 10.43 -9.31 -15.06
CA GLU A 307 10.66 -9.48 -16.50
C GLU A 307 11.56 -10.69 -16.77
N SER A 308 12.66 -10.79 -16.02
CA SER A 308 13.63 -11.86 -16.22
C SER A 308 14.42 -12.18 -14.95
N THR A 309 15.02 -13.38 -14.94
CA THR A 309 15.89 -13.84 -13.87
C THR A 309 17.18 -14.43 -14.46
N LYS A 310 18.30 -14.22 -13.77
CA LYS A 310 19.60 -14.75 -14.16
C LYS A 310 20.33 -15.27 -12.90
N GLN A 311 20.84 -16.46 -12.95
CA GLN A 311 21.74 -16.98 -11.91
C GLN A 311 23.05 -16.19 -11.90
N THR A 312 23.53 -15.80 -10.71
CA THR A 312 24.78 -15.01 -10.54
C THR A 312 25.91 -15.83 -9.94
N ASP A 313 25.56 -16.92 -9.20
CA ASP A 313 26.55 -17.84 -8.63
C ASP A 313 26.00 -19.27 -8.49
N GLU A 314 26.85 -20.24 -8.12
CA GLU A 314 26.47 -21.64 -7.91
C GLU A 314 25.76 -21.87 -6.55
N HIS A 315 25.69 -20.86 -5.72
CA HIS A 315 25.19 -20.91 -4.35
C HIS A 315 23.80 -20.27 -4.19
N GLY A 316 23.04 -20.16 -5.28
CA GLY A 316 21.67 -19.62 -5.27
C GLY A 316 21.61 -18.10 -5.45
N GLY A 317 22.71 -17.47 -5.84
CA GLY A 317 22.70 -16.09 -6.24
C GLY A 317 21.82 -15.87 -7.48
N VAL A 318 20.95 -14.86 -7.45
CA VAL A 318 20.03 -14.53 -8.55
C VAL A 318 19.93 -13.02 -8.74
N SER A 319 19.99 -12.61 -9.99
CA SER A 319 19.65 -11.26 -10.44
C SER A 319 18.26 -11.28 -11.06
N ILE A 320 17.39 -10.40 -10.61
CA ILE A 320 15.98 -10.29 -10.99
C ILE A 320 15.76 -8.90 -11.59
N THR A 321 15.31 -8.84 -12.84
CA THR A 321 14.91 -7.59 -13.49
C THR A 321 13.40 -7.48 -13.48
N PHE A 322 12.87 -6.29 -13.18
CA PHE A 322 11.45 -6.03 -13.08
C PHE A 322 10.94 -5.25 -14.28
N SER A 323 9.75 -5.62 -14.74
CA SER A 323 8.95 -4.78 -15.65
C SER A 323 8.19 -3.70 -14.87
N THR A 324 7.74 -4.01 -13.66
CA THR A 324 6.99 -3.09 -12.79
C THR A 324 7.32 -3.38 -11.34
N VAL A 325 7.49 -2.33 -10.54
CA VAL A 325 7.75 -2.40 -9.09
C VAL A 325 6.88 -1.39 -8.36
N PHE A 326 6.11 -1.83 -7.39
CA PHE A 326 5.34 -0.94 -6.52
C PHE A 326 6.29 -0.08 -5.68
N HIS A 327 7.09 -0.71 -4.81
CA HIS A 327 8.11 -0.03 -4.01
C HIS A 327 9.32 -0.96 -3.81
N PRO A 328 10.53 -0.57 -4.29
CA PRO A 328 11.70 -1.44 -4.27
C PRO A 328 12.08 -1.98 -2.89
N ALA A 329 11.93 -1.18 -1.84
CA ALA A 329 12.24 -1.63 -0.48
C ALA A 329 11.32 -2.78 -0.03
N ILE A 330 10.00 -2.65 -0.23
CA ILE A 330 9.03 -3.68 0.15
C ILE A 330 9.29 -4.96 -0.65
N VAL A 331 9.45 -4.83 -1.97
CA VAL A 331 9.70 -5.95 -2.90
C VAL A 331 11.01 -6.67 -2.55
N SER A 332 12.07 -5.89 -2.28
CA SER A 332 13.38 -6.41 -1.86
C SER A 332 13.27 -7.24 -0.58
N GLY A 333 12.55 -6.73 0.41
CA GLY A 333 12.35 -7.45 1.66
C GLY A 333 11.60 -8.77 1.49
N VAL A 334 10.48 -8.75 0.75
CA VAL A 334 9.70 -9.97 0.46
C VAL A 334 10.56 -11.00 -0.27
N LEU A 335 11.27 -10.62 -1.33
CA LEU A 335 12.10 -11.54 -2.12
C LEU A 335 13.32 -12.03 -1.35
N LEU A 336 13.94 -11.19 -0.51
CA LEU A 336 15.01 -11.64 0.37
C LEU A 336 14.48 -12.66 1.39
N GLY A 337 13.29 -12.45 1.92
CA GLY A 337 12.59 -13.43 2.75
C GLY A 337 12.35 -14.76 2.04
N CYS A 338 11.90 -14.72 0.76
CA CYS A 338 11.78 -15.90 -0.08
C CYS A 338 13.12 -16.62 -0.25
N TRP A 339 14.19 -15.87 -0.53
CA TRP A 339 15.54 -16.41 -0.71
C TRP A 339 16.05 -17.09 0.56
N GLU A 340 15.92 -16.43 1.73
CA GLU A 340 16.33 -16.99 3.02
C GLU A 340 15.55 -18.26 3.38
N ARG A 341 14.25 -18.30 3.07
CA ARG A 341 13.42 -19.50 3.27
C ARG A 341 13.82 -20.65 2.34
N ALA A 342 14.18 -20.35 1.09
CA ALA A 342 14.58 -21.36 0.12
C ALA A 342 15.94 -22.00 0.46
N TYR A 343 16.90 -21.17 0.88
CA TYR A 343 18.29 -21.61 1.10
C TYR A 343 18.69 -21.85 2.56
N GLY A 344 17.82 -21.50 3.53
CA GLY A 344 18.02 -21.75 4.95
C GLY A 344 19.17 -20.95 5.57
N ARG A 345 19.54 -19.82 4.99
CA ARG A 345 20.67 -18.98 5.45
C ARG A 345 20.40 -17.51 5.20
N ASN A 346 21.17 -16.62 5.88
CA ASN A 346 21.04 -15.19 5.69
C ASN A 346 21.50 -14.77 4.29
N GLY A 347 20.72 -13.91 3.67
CA GLY A 347 21.01 -13.31 2.38
C GLY A 347 21.24 -11.80 2.48
N ARG A 348 21.71 -11.22 1.39
CA ARG A 348 21.78 -9.78 1.15
C ARG A 348 21.10 -9.43 -0.16
N SER A 349 20.66 -8.19 -0.25
CA SER A 349 19.92 -7.63 -1.38
C SER A 349 20.60 -6.38 -1.89
N LEU A 350 20.88 -6.33 -3.20
CA LEU A 350 21.48 -5.18 -3.87
C LEU A 350 20.51 -4.72 -4.96
N ALA A 351 20.00 -3.51 -4.83
CA ALA A 351 19.11 -2.91 -5.83
C ALA A 351 19.86 -1.86 -6.66
N ALA A 352 19.66 -1.93 -7.96
CA ALA A 352 20.16 -0.95 -8.92
C ALA A 352 19.03 -0.44 -9.82
N PHE A 353 19.12 0.84 -10.19
CA PHE A 353 18.15 1.54 -11.00
C PHE A 353 18.84 2.05 -12.25
N VAL A 354 18.68 1.34 -13.37
CA VAL A 354 19.37 1.65 -14.62
C VAL A 354 18.34 1.85 -15.73
N GLU A 355 18.36 3.01 -16.37
CA GLU A 355 17.46 3.34 -17.49
C GLU A 355 15.96 3.14 -17.17
N GLY A 356 15.54 3.51 -15.94
CA GLY A 356 14.16 3.35 -15.49
C GLY A 356 13.75 1.91 -15.15
N ARG A 357 14.70 0.98 -15.13
CA ARG A 357 14.49 -0.44 -14.74
C ARG A 357 15.09 -0.72 -13.39
N THR A 358 14.32 -1.41 -12.56
CA THR A 358 14.78 -1.93 -11.28
C THR A 358 15.36 -3.32 -11.46
N THR A 359 16.59 -3.51 -10.97
CA THR A 359 17.24 -4.82 -10.87
C THR A 359 17.59 -5.11 -9.42
N LEU A 360 17.31 -6.32 -8.98
CA LEU A 360 17.59 -6.79 -7.62
C LEU A 360 18.48 -8.02 -7.69
N GLU A 361 19.65 -7.96 -7.05
CA GLU A 361 20.50 -9.12 -6.85
C GLU A 361 20.33 -9.66 -5.42
N LEU A 362 20.01 -10.95 -5.31
CA LEU A 362 19.92 -11.68 -4.04
C LEU A 362 21.05 -12.70 -3.97
N ARG A 363 21.80 -12.73 -2.87
CA ARG A 363 22.90 -13.68 -2.67
C ARG A 363 23.17 -13.93 -1.20
N SER A 364 24.03 -14.90 -0.90
CA SER A 364 24.47 -15.15 0.48
C SER A 364 25.12 -13.92 1.12
N SER A 365 24.81 -13.64 2.40
CA SER A 365 25.49 -12.59 3.16
C SER A 365 26.94 -12.96 3.50
N ARG A 366 27.29 -14.26 3.51
CA ARG A 366 28.64 -14.74 3.73
C ARG A 366 29.26 -15.24 2.42
N GLU A 367 30.52 -14.92 2.19
CA GLU A 367 31.28 -15.55 1.13
C GLU A 367 31.41 -17.04 1.46
N ILE A 368 30.96 -17.89 0.54
CA ILE A 368 31.12 -19.32 0.65
C ILE A 368 32.46 -19.63 -0.02
N ALA A 369 33.42 -20.08 0.78
CA ALA A 369 34.68 -20.55 0.23
C ALA A 369 34.38 -21.73 -0.71
N SER A 370 34.78 -21.59 -1.96
CA SER A 370 34.72 -22.61 -3.01
C SER A 370 35.66 -23.75 -2.73
#